data_fb843cbc7db554f3517fba2b3f0ac52c
#
_entry.id   fb843cbc7db554f3517fba2b3f0ac52c
#
_cell.length_a   1.000
_cell.length_b   1.000
_cell.length_c   1.000
_cell.angle_alpha   90.00
_cell.angle_beta   90.00
_cell.angle_gamma   90.00
#
_symmetry.space_group_name_H-M   'P 1'
#
loop_
_entity.id
_entity.type
_entity.pdbx_description
1 polymer ?
#
loop_
_entity_poly.entity_id
_entity_poly.type
_entity_poly.pdbx_seq_one_letter_code
_entity_poly.pdbx_strand_id
1 'polypeptide(L)'
;MESAFLLKGIKIVLKDERTGKMDEFHFENGLEAFIDYLNTNKDVLHPTISIEGEQNGMEVDIALQFTSGYQETTLSFVNLVRTGDGGTHETGFKSGLTKTFNDYARKYGLLKEKDKNLEGNDVREGLSAIISIKVPEHYLQFEGQTKSKLGTPEARNIVDSIVYEKLSYFLEENKEIADNLVKKMIKAAQVRDAARKAREAARKGKG
;
A
#
# COMPACT_ATOMS: atom_id res chain seq x y z
N MET A 1 -19.72 -9.11 4.75
CA MET A 1 -18.46 -8.38 4.59
C MET A 1 -18.52 -7.14 5.48
N GLU A 2 -17.55 -7.01 6.32
CA GLU A 2 -17.56 -6.16 7.50
C GLU A 2 -17.32 -4.70 7.16
N SER A 3 -18.11 -3.82 7.77
CA SER A 3 -17.84 -2.39 7.75
C SER A 3 -16.89 -2.08 8.91
N ALA A 4 -15.63 -1.87 8.61
CA ALA A 4 -14.67 -1.35 9.58
C ALA A 4 -14.67 0.17 9.51
N PHE A 5 -14.83 0.83 10.66
CA PHE A 5 -14.73 2.28 10.80
C PHE A 5 -13.40 2.58 11.47
N LEU A 6 -12.61 3.51 10.89
CA LEU A 6 -11.28 3.85 11.37
C LEU A 6 -11.23 5.32 11.81
N LEU A 7 -11.29 5.54 13.13
CA LEU A 7 -10.97 6.81 13.77
C LEU A 7 -9.91 6.55 14.84
N LYS A 8 -9.05 7.51 15.13
CA LYS A 8 -8.22 7.47 16.35
C LYS A 8 -9.13 7.26 17.58
N GLY A 9 -8.90 6.18 18.32
CA GLY A 9 -9.70 5.83 19.50
C GLY A 9 -10.94 4.98 19.24
N ILE A 10 -11.14 4.44 18.04
CA ILE A 10 -12.30 3.59 17.72
C ILE A 10 -12.04 2.10 17.95
N LYS A 11 -13.13 1.51 18.38
CA LYS A 11 -13.40 0.08 18.48
C LYS A 11 -13.72 -0.51 17.11
N ILE A 12 -12.90 -1.45 16.63
CA ILE A 12 -13.19 -2.25 15.44
C ILE A 12 -13.76 -3.59 15.87
N VAL A 13 -14.91 -3.94 15.34
CA VAL A 13 -15.52 -5.27 15.51
C VAL A 13 -15.34 -6.05 14.23
N LEU A 14 -14.53 -7.11 14.28
CA LEU A 14 -14.39 -8.06 13.18
C LEU A 14 -15.31 -9.25 13.44
N LYS A 15 -16.27 -9.48 12.57
CA LYS A 15 -17.12 -10.65 12.60
C LYS A 15 -16.67 -11.64 11.54
N ASP A 16 -16.19 -12.80 11.96
CA ASP A 16 -15.99 -13.92 11.04
C ASP A 16 -17.32 -14.62 10.79
N GLU A 17 -17.89 -14.40 9.62
CA GLU A 17 -19.18 -14.99 9.23
C GLU A 17 -19.17 -16.52 9.17
N ARG A 18 -17.97 -17.14 9.05
CA ARG A 18 -17.85 -18.60 9.01
C ARG A 18 -17.87 -19.25 10.38
N THR A 19 -17.33 -18.58 11.37
CA THR A 19 -17.20 -19.13 12.74
C THR A 19 -18.14 -18.46 13.74
N GLY A 20 -18.77 -17.36 13.38
CA GLY A 20 -19.60 -16.54 14.27
C GLY A 20 -18.80 -15.83 15.36
N LYS A 21 -17.47 -15.92 15.35
CA LYS A 21 -16.61 -15.20 16.29
C LYS A 21 -16.64 -13.71 16.01
N MET A 22 -16.81 -12.95 17.07
CA MET A 22 -16.67 -11.50 17.06
C MET A 22 -15.41 -11.15 17.85
N ASP A 23 -14.41 -10.61 17.16
CA ASP A 23 -13.23 -10.06 17.79
C ASP A 23 -13.35 -8.54 17.85
N GLU A 24 -13.21 -8.01 19.05
CA GLU A 24 -13.37 -6.60 19.35
C GLU A 24 -12.00 -5.98 19.68
N PHE A 25 -11.60 -4.97 18.89
CA PHE A 25 -10.30 -4.33 19.04
C PHE A 25 -10.46 -2.85 19.33
N HIS A 26 -9.74 -2.38 20.37
CA HIS A 26 -9.55 -0.95 20.65
C HIS A 26 -8.18 -0.52 20.16
N PHE A 27 -8.14 0.41 19.20
CA PHE A 27 -6.88 0.93 18.67
C PHE A 27 -6.70 2.40 19.10
N GLU A 28 -5.80 2.63 20.07
CA GLU A 28 -5.44 3.98 20.49
C GLU A 28 -4.59 4.72 19.45
N ASN A 29 -3.82 4.00 18.64
CA ASN A 29 -2.89 4.52 17.65
C ASN A 29 -3.41 4.42 16.21
N GLY A 30 -4.70 4.29 15.98
CA GLY A 30 -5.32 4.32 14.65
C GLY A 30 -4.85 3.21 13.71
N LEU A 31 -4.42 3.58 12.50
CA LEU A 31 -4.06 2.63 11.44
C LEU A 31 -2.82 1.80 11.75
N GLU A 32 -1.88 2.35 12.52
CA GLU A 32 -0.65 1.66 12.91
C GLU A 32 -0.95 0.40 13.71
N ALA A 33 -1.82 0.50 14.71
CA ALA A 33 -2.25 -0.66 15.49
C ALA A 33 -2.99 -1.70 14.65
N PHE A 34 -3.71 -1.28 13.63
CA PHE A 34 -4.38 -2.20 12.71
C PHE A 34 -3.38 -2.95 11.82
N ILE A 35 -2.34 -2.30 11.33
CA ILE A 35 -1.24 -2.96 10.61
C ILE A 35 -0.54 -3.98 11.52
N ASP A 36 -0.24 -3.62 12.75
CA ASP A 36 0.38 -4.54 13.73
C ASP A 36 -0.50 -5.78 13.95
N TYR A 37 -1.80 -5.59 14.03
CA TYR A 37 -2.76 -6.70 14.11
C TYR A 37 -2.73 -7.59 12.86
N LEU A 38 -2.77 -7.02 11.66
CA LEU A 38 -2.73 -7.78 10.40
C LEU A 38 -1.46 -8.62 10.26
N ASN A 39 -0.36 -8.15 10.84
CA ASN A 39 0.95 -8.78 10.73
C ASN A 39 1.40 -9.56 11.97
N THR A 40 0.50 -9.81 12.94
CA THR A 40 0.81 -10.44 14.23
C THR A 40 1.57 -11.77 14.09
N ASN A 41 1.25 -12.58 13.10
CA ASN A 41 1.88 -13.90 12.86
C ASN A 41 2.80 -13.89 11.64
N LYS A 42 3.27 -12.72 11.21
CA LYS A 42 4.14 -12.56 10.06
C LYS A 42 5.51 -12.06 10.50
N ASP A 43 6.53 -12.42 9.73
CA ASP A 43 7.88 -11.90 9.90
C ASP A 43 7.97 -10.51 9.28
N VAL A 44 7.98 -9.48 10.10
CA VAL A 44 8.01 -8.09 9.69
C VAL A 44 9.45 -7.59 9.52
N LEU A 45 9.69 -6.79 8.50
CA LEU A 45 11.04 -6.32 8.13
C LEU A 45 11.43 -4.98 8.78
N HIS A 46 10.48 -4.27 9.34
CA HIS A 46 10.69 -2.96 9.97
C HIS A 46 9.45 -2.59 10.81
N PRO A 47 9.56 -1.60 11.72
CA PRO A 47 8.40 -1.03 12.39
C PRO A 47 7.42 -0.39 11.39
N THR A 48 6.13 -0.33 11.73
CA THR A 48 5.11 0.28 10.89
C THR A 48 5.48 1.71 10.50
N ILE A 49 5.34 2.04 9.23
CA ILE A 49 5.52 3.39 8.69
C ILE A 49 4.16 4.08 8.65
N SER A 50 4.07 5.26 9.26
CA SER A 50 2.87 6.10 9.23
C SER A 50 3.11 7.33 8.36
N ILE A 51 2.16 7.62 7.47
CA ILE A 51 2.17 8.78 6.59
C ILE A 51 0.89 9.56 6.81
N GLU A 52 1.02 10.84 7.14
CA GLU A 52 -0.10 11.76 7.30
C GLU A 52 0.12 12.99 6.42
N GLY A 53 -0.93 13.51 5.85
CA GLY A 53 -0.88 14.74 5.08
C GLY A 53 -2.26 15.28 4.75
N GLU A 54 -2.29 16.55 4.34
CA GLU A 54 -3.50 17.23 3.90
C GLU A 54 -3.18 18.06 2.66
N GLN A 55 -4.08 18.03 1.70
CA GLN A 55 -4.05 18.90 0.52
C GLN A 55 -5.46 19.12 0.00
N ASN A 56 -5.79 20.38 -0.32
CA ASN A 56 -7.11 20.77 -0.84
C ASN A 56 -8.29 20.31 0.01
N GLY A 57 -8.13 20.31 1.33
CA GLY A 57 -9.14 19.83 2.28
C GLY A 57 -9.28 18.32 2.37
N MET A 58 -8.50 17.56 1.63
CA MET A 58 -8.43 16.10 1.75
C MET A 58 -7.36 15.70 2.76
N GLU A 59 -7.76 14.99 3.80
CA GLU A 59 -6.85 14.45 4.81
C GLU A 59 -6.51 13.01 4.45
N VAL A 60 -5.21 12.69 4.39
CA VAL A 60 -4.68 11.36 4.05
C VAL A 60 -3.96 10.78 5.25
N ASP A 61 -4.32 9.57 5.62
CA ASP A 61 -3.69 8.80 6.69
C ASP A 61 -3.39 7.39 6.17
N ILE A 62 -2.12 7.01 6.20
CA ILE A 62 -1.64 5.74 5.66
C ILE A 62 -0.73 5.08 6.69
N ALA A 63 -0.91 3.78 6.86
CA ALA A 63 0.04 2.93 7.57
C ALA A 63 0.47 1.78 6.67
N LEU A 64 1.76 1.47 6.66
CA LEU A 64 2.29 0.38 5.85
C LEU A 64 3.45 -0.34 6.54
N GLN A 65 3.58 -1.62 6.24
CA GLN A 65 4.65 -2.46 6.75
C GLN A 65 4.94 -3.58 5.75
N PHE A 66 6.21 -3.85 5.50
CA PHE A 66 6.62 -4.98 4.67
C PHE A 66 6.94 -6.20 5.54
N THR A 67 6.58 -7.36 5.03
CA THR A 67 6.90 -8.66 5.61
C THR A 67 7.86 -9.42 4.70
N SER A 68 8.45 -10.50 5.21
CA SER A 68 9.27 -11.41 4.41
C SER A 68 8.46 -12.26 3.41
N GLY A 69 7.13 -12.24 3.50
CA GLY A 69 6.24 -12.99 2.63
C GLY A 69 6.08 -12.38 1.24
N TYR A 70 5.15 -12.95 0.48
CA TYR A 70 4.92 -12.61 -0.93
C TYR A 70 3.55 -11.98 -1.19
N GLN A 71 2.61 -12.13 -0.26
CA GLN A 71 1.25 -11.62 -0.41
C GLN A 71 1.16 -10.13 -0.13
N GLU A 72 0.41 -9.42 -0.96
CA GLU A 72 -0.01 -8.04 -0.74
C GLU A 72 -1.37 -8.01 -0.05
N THR A 73 -1.49 -7.19 0.98
CA THR A 73 -2.77 -6.86 1.62
C THR A 73 -2.91 -5.35 1.65
N THR A 74 -3.78 -4.81 0.82
CA THR A 74 -4.06 -3.36 0.74
C THR A 74 -5.53 -3.12 1.03
N LEU A 75 -5.81 -2.35 2.08
CA LEU A 75 -7.16 -1.95 2.47
C LEU A 75 -7.30 -0.45 2.30
N SER A 76 -8.39 0.00 1.68
CA SER A 76 -8.65 1.41 1.45
C SER A 76 -10.01 1.85 1.98
N PHE A 77 -10.05 3.10 2.45
CA PHE A 77 -11.21 3.71 3.11
C PHE A 77 -11.40 5.14 2.63
N VAL A 78 -12.65 5.54 2.51
CA VAL A 78 -13.05 6.93 2.23
C VAL A 78 -14.06 7.34 3.28
N ASN A 79 -13.82 8.46 3.95
CA ASN A 79 -14.69 8.96 5.02
C ASN A 79 -15.07 7.85 6.00
N LEU A 80 -14.09 7.05 6.39
CA LEU A 80 -14.18 5.94 7.36
C LEU A 80 -14.99 4.73 6.87
N VAL A 81 -15.36 4.67 5.60
CA VAL A 81 -16.06 3.54 4.99
C VAL A 81 -15.11 2.80 4.06
N ARG A 82 -15.08 1.47 4.19
CA ARG A 82 -14.23 0.64 3.35
C ARG A 82 -14.63 0.72 1.87
N THR A 83 -13.63 0.97 1.02
CA THR A 83 -13.77 0.90 -0.43
C THR A 83 -13.22 -0.44 -0.93
N GLY A 84 -14.07 -1.47 -0.94
CA GLY A 84 -13.67 -2.84 -1.28
C GLY A 84 -13.13 -3.01 -2.69
N ASP A 85 -13.54 -2.14 -3.61
CA ASP A 85 -13.10 -2.10 -5.00
C ASP A 85 -12.00 -1.06 -5.26
N GLY A 86 -11.43 -0.48 -4.19
CA GLY A 86 -10.35 0.50 -4.27
C GLY A 86 -10.82 1.87 -4.72
N GLY A 87 -10.10 2.45 -5.66
CA GLY A 87 -10.39 3.75 -6.24
C GLY A 87 -9.14 4.61 -6.47
N THR A 88 -9.36 5.90 -6.73
CA THR A 88 -8.30 6.84 -7.09
C THR A 88 -7.26 7.05 -5.98
N HIS A 89 -7.67 7.00 -4.70
CA HIS A 89 -6.76 7.08 -3.56
C HIS A 89 -5.82 5.88 -3.49
N GLU A 90 -6.31 4.67 -3.73
CA GLU A 90 -5.48 3.46 -3.77
C GLU A 90 -4.53 3.47 -4.98
N THR A 91 -5.01 3.92 -6.13
CA THR A 91 -4.18 4.10 -7.34
C THR A 91 -3.06 5.11 -7.10
N GLY A 92 -3.35 6.23 -6.47
CA GLY A 92 -2.36 7.23 -6.08
C GLY A 92 -1.32 6.71 -5.09
N PHE A 93 -1.75 5.93 -4.11
CA PHE A 93 -0.84 5.25 -3.19
C PHE A 93 0.13 4.32 -3.92
N LYS A 94 -0.37 3.45 -4.79
CA LYS A 94 0.44 2.49 -5.56
C LYS A 94 1.43 3.19 -6.48
N SER A 95 1.00 4.25 -7.14
CA SER A 95 1.83 5.07 -8.02
C SER A 95 2.95 5.78 -7.23
N GLY A 96 2.60 6.46 -6.16
CA GLY A 96 3.56 7.16 -5.30
C GLY A 96 4.58 6.23 -4.67
N LEU A 97 4.13 5.06 -4.21
CA LEU A 97 4.99 4.04 -3.62
C LEU A 97 6.03 3.54 -4.64
N THR A 98 5.60 3.17 -5.83
CA THR A 98 6.48 2.66 -6.90
C THR A 98 7.50 3.70 -7.33
N LYS A 99 7.08 4.93 -7.52
CA LYS A 99 7.96 6.05 -7.86
C LYS A 99 9.02 6.29 -6.77
N THR A 100 8.60 6.32 -5.53
CA THR A 100 9.51 6.57 -4.38
C THR A 100 10.63 5.54 -4.32
N PHE A 101 10.32 4.25 -4.42
CA PHE A 101 11.32 3.19 -4.36
C PHE A 101 12.21 3.15 -5.59
N ASN A 102 11.70 3.41 -6.78
CA ASN A 102 12.53 3.52 -7.98
C ASN A 102 13.50 4.70 -7.89
N ASP A 103 13.03 5.87 -7.47
CA ASP A 103 13.87 7.05 -7.34
C ASP A 103 14.97 6.85 -6.27
N TYR A 104 14.64 6.25 -5.14
CA TYR A 104 15.62 5.89 -4.11
C TYR A 104 16.66 4.90 -4.64
N ALA A 105 16.23 3.83 -5.29
CA ALA A 105 17.11 2.81 -5.84
C ALA A 105 18.06 3.36 -6.90
N ARG A 106 17.61 4.30 -7.73
CA ARG A 106 18.42 5.00 -8.71
C ARG A 106 19.42 5.94 -8.05
N LYS A 107 18.97 6.73 -7.10
CA LYS A 107 19.79 7.71 -6.37
C LYS A 107 21.00 7.05 -5.69
N TYR A 108 20.80 5.89 -5.09
CA TYR A 108 21.87 5.17 -4.36
C TYR A 108 22.51 4.04 -5.15
N GLY A 109 22.26 3.96 -6.44
CA GLY A 109 22.94 3.00 -7.34
C GLY A 109 22.54 1.54 -7.14
N LEU A 110 21.43 1.26 -6.46
CA LEU A 110 20.88 -0.09 -6.30
C LEU A 110 20.24 -0.57 -7.62
N LEU A 111 19.67 0.34 -8.39
CA LEU A 111 19.36 0.17 -9.80
C LEU A 111 20.33 0.98 -10.63
N LYS A 112 21.02 0.33 -11.55
CA LYS A 112 21.98 0.95 -12.48
C LYS A 112 21.25 1.50 -13.70
N GLU A 113 21.91 2.37 -14.45
CA GLU A 113 21.33 3.02 -15.64
C GLU A 113 20.73 2.02 -16.64
N LYS A 114 21.40 0.88 -16.84
CA LYS A 114 20.93 -0.19 -17.73
C LYS A 114 19.78 -1.04 -17.19
N ASP A 115 19.53 -0.96 -15.90
CA ASP A 115 18.48 -1.76 -15.27
C ASP A 115 17.10 -1.16 -15.55
N LYS A 116 16.10 -2.01 -15.73
CA LYS A 116 14.71 -1.58 -15.82
C LYS A 116 14.20 -1.13 -14.44
N ASN A 117 13.23 -0.23 -14.44
CA ASN A 117 12.54 0.14 -13.21
C ASN A 117 11.79 -1.05 -12.61
N LEU A 118 11.67 -1.00 -11.29
CA LEU A 118 10.77 -1.89 -10.56
C LEU A 118 9.32 -1.65 -11.01
N GLU A 119 8.57 -2.72 -11.21
CA GLU A 119 7.13 -2.65 -11.44
C GLU A 119 6.36 -2.59 -10.12
N GLY A 120 5.10 -2.16 -10.17
CA GLY A 120 4.28 -2.05 -8.97
C GLY A 120 4.17 -3.35 -8.18
N ASN A 121 4.02 -4.48 -8.86
CA ASN A 121 3.94 -5.79 -8.21
C ASN A 121 5.25 -6.18 -7.50
N ASP A 122 6.41 -5.77 -8.03
CA ASP A 122 7.70 -6.01 -7.39
C ASP A 122 7.80 -5.22 -6.07
N VAL A 123 7.35 -3.97 -6.10
CA VAL A 123 7.38 -3.06 -4.94
C VAL A 123 6.41 -3.50 -3.85
N ARG A 124 5.24 -4.01 -4.22
CA ARG A 124 4.19 -4.38 -3.25
C ARG A 124 4.24 -5.81 -2.75
N GLU A 125 5.22 -6.60 -3.17
CA GLU A 125 5.38 -7.97 -2.66
C GLU A 125 5.63 -7.97 -1.15
N GLY A 126 4.78 -8.68 -0.41
CA GLY A 126 4.83 -8.74 1.06
C GLY A 126 4.35 -7.47 1.78
N LEU A 127 3.72 -6.53 1.08
CA LEU A 127 3.20 -5.30 1.65
C LEU A 127 1.87 -5.51 2.37
N SER A 128 1.76 -4.98 3.58
CA SER A 128 0.50 -4.71 4.26
C SER A 128 0.31 -3.19 4.36
N ALA A 129 -0.76 -2.67 3.81
CA ALA A 129 -1.04 -1.24 3.79
C ALA A 129 -2.51 -0.93 4.03
N ILE A 130 -2.75 0.16 4.73
CA ILE A 130 -4.09 0.73 4.93
C ILE A 130 -4.03 2.18 4.51
N ILE A 131 -4.95 2.58 3.62
CA ILE A 131 -5.07 3.93 3.12
C ILE A 131 -6.44 4.47 3.55
N SER A 132 -6.45 5.55 4.29
CA SER A 132 -7.66 6.27 4.68
C SER A 132 -7.60 7.71 4.17
N ILE A 133 -8.63 8.12 3.46
CA ILE A 133 -8.78 9.48 2.99
C ILE A 133 -10.11 10.06 3.46
N LYS A 134 -10.08 11.31 3.94
CA LYS A 134 -11.28 12.12 4.18
C LYS A 134 -11.45 13.08 3.02
N VAL A 135 -12.53 12.96 2.30
CA VAL A 135 -12.84 13.76 1.11
C VAL A 135 -14.02 14.67 1.44
N PRO A 136 -13.90 16.00 1.25
CA PRO A 136 -15.03 16.91 1.38
C PRO A 136 -16.17 16.54 0.44
N GLU A 137 -17.41 16.73 0.88
CA GLU A 137 -18.60 16.31 0.16
C GLU A 137 -18.66 16.84 -1.29
N HIS A 138 -18.22 18.06 -1.52
CA HIS A 138 -18.23 18.68 -2.85
C HIS A 138 -17.23 18.08 -3.85
N TYR A 139 -16.23 17.31 -3.38
CA TYR A 139 -15.31 16.53 -4.20
C TYR A 139 -15.66 15.03 -4.27
N LEU A 140 -16.60 14.60 -3.43
CA LEU A 140 -16.86 13.17 -3.25
C LEU A 140 -17.59 12.58 -4.45
N GLN A 141 -16.92 11.67 -5.16
CA GLN A 141 -17.46 10.92 -6.28
C GLN A 141 -17.14 9.44 -6.11
N PHE A 142 -18.11 8.58 -6.36
CA PHE A 142 -17.92 7.13 -6.39
C PHE A 142 -18.17 6.60 -7.80
N GLU A 143 -17.44 5.55 -8.19
CA GLU A 143 -17.72 4.82 -9.41
C GLU A 143 -18.83 3.78 -9.14
N GLY A 144 -19.85 3.75 -10.01
CA GLY A 144 -20.99 2.87 -9.87
C GLY A 144 -22.03 3.34 -8.85
N GLN A 145 -22.97 2.45 -8.52
CA GLN A 145 -24.11 2.75 -7.63
C GLN A 145 -23.79 2.51 -6.16
N THR A 146 -22.67 1.87 -5.85
CA THR A 146 -22.22 1.57 -4.48
C THR A 146 -21.04 2.45 -4.09
N LYS A 147 -20.84 2.64 -2.78
CA LYS A 147 -19.70 3.39 -2.23
C LYS A 147 -18.43 2.52 -2.13
N SER A 148 -18.27 1.56 -3.01
CA SER A 148 -17.18 0.57 -2.95
C SER A 148 -15.92 1.01 -3.68
N LYS A 149 -15.99 2.03 -4.56
CA LYS A 149 -14.86 2.52 -5.35
C LYS A 149 -14.88 4.04 -5.46
N LEU A 150 -13.82 4.68 -4.96
CA LEU A 150 -13.67 6.13 -5.07
C LEU A 150 -13.31 6.54 -6.51
N GLY A 151 -14.06 7.49 -7.07
CA GLY A 151 -13.84 8.03 -8.39
C GLY A 151 -13.28 9.47 -8.43
N THR A 152 -13.16 10.13 -7.29
CA THR A 152 -12.65 11.52 -7.18
C THR A 152 -11.27 11.64 -7.85
N PRO A 153 -11.14 12.36 -8.99
CA PRO A 153 -9.87 12.40 -9.74
C PRO A 153 -8.72 13.01 -8.95
N GLU A 154 -8.99 14.06 -8.19
CA GLU A 154 -8.00 14.81 -7.41
C GLU A 154 -7.32 13.95 -6.34
N ALA A 155 -8.03 12.98 -5.79
CA ALA A 155 -7.51 12.10 -4.75
C ALA A 155 -6.27 11.30 -5.21
N ARG A 156 -6.20 10.92 -6.48
CA ARG A 156 -5.05 10.21 -7.04
C ARG A 156 -3.76 11.02 -6.91
N ASN A 157 -3.76 12.24 -7.38
CA ASN A 157 -2.56 13.09 -7.37
C ASN A 157 -2.19 13.53 -5.97
N ILE A 158 -3.18 13.80 -5.12
CA ILE A 158 -2.96 14.21 -3.73
C ILE A 158 -2.30 13.08 -2.95
N VAL A 159 -2.82 11.86 -3.03
CA VAL A 159 -2.24 10.71 -2.34
C VAL A 159 -0.85 10.38 -2.89
N ASP A 160 -0.69 10.36 -4.22
CA ASP A 160 0.62 10.14 -4.87
C ASP A 160 1.68 11.11 -4.33
N SER A 161 1.38 12.41 -4.33
CA SER A 161 2.30 13.46 -3.87
C SER A 161 2.66 13.32 -2.39
N ILE A 162 1.68 13.07 -1.54
CA ILE A 162 1.90 12.91 -0.10
C ILE A 162 2.75 11.67 0.18
N VAL A 163 2.46 10.55 -0.46
CA VAL A 163 3.25 9.33 -0.33
C VAL A 163 4.67 9.55 -0.79
N TYR A 164 4.85 10.12 -1.97
CA TYR A 164 6.18 10.40 -2.51
C TYR A 164 7.02 11.28 -1.58
N GLU A 165 6.46 12.37 -1.10
CA GLU A 165 7.16 13.29 -0.20
C GLU A 165 7.52 12.62 1.13
N LYS A 166 6.54 12.10 1.84
CA LYS A 166 6.73 11.57 3.20
C LYS A 166 7.56 10.28 3.23
N LEU A 167 7.31 9.39 2.28
CA LEU A 167 8.07 8.15 2.20
C LEU A 167 9.50 8.38 1.75
N SER A 168 9.75 9.34 0.86
CA SER A 168 11.10 9.73 0.48
C SER A 168 11.93 10.21 1.68
N TYR A 169 11.35 11.02 2.56
CA TYR A 169 11.99 11.41 3.81
C TYR A 169 12.28 10.21 4.71
N PHE A 170 11.32 9.32 4.88
CA PHE A 170 11.51 8.12 5.70
C PHE A 170 12.67 7.27 5.18
N LEU A 171 12.75 7.03 3.87
CA LEU A 171 13.82 6.22 3.28
C LEU A 171 15.19 6.86 3.47
N GLU A 172 15.30 8.19 3.32
CA GLU A 172 16.55 8.92 3.55
C GLU A 172 17.01 8.86 5.02
N GLU A 173 16.10 8.89 5.97
CA GLU A 173 16.38 8.81 7.41
C GLU A 173 16.63 7.37 7.89
N ASN A 174 16.20 6.36 7.14
CA ASN A 174 16.27 4.94 7.49
C ASN A 174 16.90 4.11 6.37
N LYS A 175 18.13 4.42 6.01
CA LYS A 175 18.84 3.84 4.85
C LYS A 175 18.99 2.33 4.91
N GLU A 176 19.25 1.76 6.07
CA GLU A 176 19.34 0.31 6.24
C GLU A 176 18.02 -0.39 5.89
N ILE A 177 16.92 0.12 6.42
CA ILE A 177 15.58 -0.39 6.09
C ILE A 177 15.31 -0.22 4.59
N ALA A 178 15.56 0.96 4.05
CA ALA A 178 15.33 1.28 2.64
C ALA A 178 16.12 0.36 1.70
N ASP A 179 17.41 0.16 1.98
CA ASP A 179 18.29 -0.71 1.17
C ASP A 179 17.81 -2.16 1.20
N ASN A 180 17.41 -2.67 2.37
CA ASN A 180 16.92 -4.03 2.52
C ASN A 180 15.59 -4.23 1.78
N LEU A 181 14.69 -3.26 1.84
CA LEU A 181 13.43 -3.31 1.10
C LEU A 181 13.66 -3.28 -0.41
N VAL A 182 14.53 -2.40 -0.90
CA VAL A 182 14.86 -2.31 -2.33
C VAL A 182 15.51 -3.60 -2.83
N LYS A 183 16.41 -4.21 -2.06
CA LYS A 183 17.02 -5.50 -2.42
C LYS A 183 15.97 -6.60 -2.56
N LYS A 184 14.99 -6.65 -1.67
CA LYS A 184 13.85 -7.57 -1.76
C LYS A 184 13.05 -7.33 -3.04
N MET A 185 12.76 -6.07 -3.37
CA MET A 185 12.02 -5.68 -4.56
C MET A 185 12.77 -6.03 -5.87
N ILE A 186 14.09 -5.83 -5.90
CA ILE A 186 14.95 -6.20 -7.02
C ILE A 186 14.92 -7.71 -7.23
N LYS A 187 14.98 -8.49 -6.14
CA LYS A 187 14.87 -9.94 -6.22
C LYS A 187 13.52 -10.39 -6.79
N ALA A 188 12.43 -9.74 -6.38
CA ALA A 188 11.10 -10.00 -6.94
C ALA A 188 11.05 -9.71 -8.45
N ALA A 189 11.65 -8.61 -8.90
CA ALA A 189 11.76 -8.26 -10.30
C ALA A 189 12.57 -9.29 -11.11
N GLN A 190 13.67 -9.80 -10.55
CA GLN A 190 14.48 -10.83 -11.17
C GLN A 190 13.72 -12.15 -11.35
N VAL A 191 12.96 -12.58 -10.34
CA VAL A 191 12.13 -13.79 -10.39
C VAL A 191 11.04 -13.63 -11.45
N ARG A 192 10.37 -12.50 -11.50
CA ARG A 192 9.34 -12.17 -12.51
C ARG A 192 9.92 -12.21 -13.93
N ASP A 193 11.09 -11.61 -14.15
CA ASP A 193 11.73 -11.59 -15.47
C ASP A 193 12.19 -12.97 -15.91
N ALA A 194 12.77 -13.77 -15.00
CA ALA A 194 13.13 -15.16 -15.29
C ALA A 194 11.91 -16.02 -15.65
N ALA A 195 10.80 -15.87 -14.95
CA ALA A 195 9.55 -16.58 -15.25
C ALA A 195 8.99 -16.18 -16.63
N ARG A 196 9.06 -14.90 -16.98
CA ARG A 196 8.66 -14.39 -18.30
C ARG A 196 9.50 -15.01 -19.41
N LYS A 197 10.83 -14.98 -19.27
CA LYS A 197 11.76 -15.55 -20.24
C LYS A 197 11.54 -17.06 -20.43
N ALA A 198 11.30 -17.80 -19.35
CA ALA A 198 11.02 -19.23 -19.42
C ALA A 198 9.72 -19.52 -20.20
N ARG A 199 8.67 -18.74 -19.99
CA ARG A 199 7.40 -18.85 -20.74
C ARG A 199 7.58 -18.55 -22.24
N GLU A 200 8.33 -17.51 -22.57
CA GLU A 200 8.64 -17.14 -23.96
C GLU A 200 9.44 -18.24 -24.67
N ALA A 201 10.45 -18.80 -24.01
CA ALA A 201 11.24 -19.92 -24.54
C ALA A 201 10.37 -21.16 -24.79
N ALA A 202 9.49 -21.53 -23.86
CA ALA A 202 8.57 -22.64 -23.99
C ALA A 202 7.56 -22.47 -25.15
N ARG A 203 7.16 -21.23 -25.44
CA ARG A 203 6.29 -20.93 -26.61
C ARG A 203 7.02 -21.02 -27.92
N LYS A 204 8.29 -20.62 -28.01
CA LYS A 204 9.12 -20.71 -29.22
C LYS A 204 9.54 -22.13 -29.56
N GLY A 205 9.62 -23.02 -28.57
CA GLY A 205 9.96 -24.43 -28.77
C GLY A 205 8.82 -25.33 -29.26
N LYS A 206 7.62 -24.76 -29.47
CA LYS A 206 6.43 -25.47 -29.99
C LYS A 206 6.11 -25.14 -31.44
N GLY A 207 7.00 -24.48 -32.17
CA GLY A 207 6.88 -24.15 -33.58
C GLY A 207 7.78 -25.02 -34.45
#